data_aa0f5434b466191d35fbebc1df2cbed8
#
_entry.id   aa0f5434b466191d35fbebc1df2cbed8
#
_cell.length_a   1.000
_cell.length_b   1.000
_cell.length_c   1.000
_cell.angle_alpha   90.00
_cell.angle_beta   90.00
_cell.angle_gamma   90.00
#
_symmetry.space_group_name_H-M   'P 1'
#
loop_
_entity.id
_entity.type
_entity.pdbx_description
1 polymer ?
#
loop_
_entity_poly.entity_id
_entity_poly.type
_entity_poly.pdbx_seq_one_letter_code
_entity_poly.pdbx_strand_id
1 'polypeptide(L)'
;MNQHDILPRAFAAPGTPEYDEAAGVFNLAAPARPGAAVTVRTVDEVRAAVREAGARDLPVRVHTTGHASGARHAVDGGLLVRTRLAGGVVVDARRRIARIPAGTTWGEVVAAAAPFGLTAPHGSAAGVGVVGYLLGGGVSFYGRRTGLAANSVRAVELVTADGTLVRADAENDPELLWALRGGGGGFGVVTAVELELLPVAKVVTGAAYWSAAHAAPLLAAWRDWAADAPRRATTSLRVMNLPPVPGVPPVLAAGPVLCVDGAVAAASPDEVAEARCQAEDLLGPLRGIAPPLMDTWALTDAAGVLDAHMDPAEPVPFVGDHLLLAELGDEVAAAFLGVVGEGSGSPLAVATLRQLGGAFADADPRGGVLSRLDAPFAYMGSGPPFGPVTVADLERHCAAVRAALAPWDTGTTVPSLVEGADRPQRHLDADALAAVDRVRGRVDPRGRFAGDIAPGATASG
;
A
#
# COMPACT_ATOMS: atom_id res chain seq x y z
N MET A 1 -27.89 -8.84 34.78
CA MET A 1 -27.61 -7.58 34.11
C MET A 1 -28.02 -7.78 32.67
N ASN A 2 -29.07 -7.10 32.25
CA ASN A 2 -29.78 -7.35 30.99
C ASN A 2 -28.85 -7.14 29.79
N GLN A 3 -28.87 -8.09 28.87
CA GLN A 3 -28.49 -7.87 27.48
C GLN A 3 -29.43 -6.78 26.93
N HIS A 4 -29.08 -5.53 27.10
CA HIS A 4 -29.76 -4.46 26.40
C HIS A 4 -29.47 -4.59 24.92
N ASP A 5 -30.55 -4.84 24.18
CA ASP A 5 -30.69 -4.66 22.75
C ASP A 5 -29.85 -3.45 22.29
N ILE A 6 -28.67 -3.73 21.74
CA ILE A 6 -28.00 -2.77 20.90
C ILE A 6 -28.79 -2.79 19.60
N LEU A 7 -29.82 -1.91 19.56
CA LEU A 7 -30.56 -1.64 18.33
C LEU A 7 -29.53 -1.34 17.24
N PRO A 8 -29.59 -1.98 16.07
CA PRO A 8 -28.72 -1.67 14.98
C PRO A 8 -28.86 -0.17 14.71
N ARG A 9 -27.73 0.59 14.79
CA ARG A 9 -27.70 1.96 14.29
C ARG A 9 -28.22 1.91 12.88
N ALA A 10 -29.26 2.68 12.58
CA ALA A 10 -29.75 2.79 11.21
C ALA A 10 -28.58 3.19 10.33
N PHE A 11 -28.38 2.50 9.19
CA PHE A 11 -27.34 2.89 8.22
C PHE A 11 -27.56 4.34 7.82
N ALA A 12 -26.49 5.13 7.80
CA ALA A 12 -26.56 6.51 7.41
C ALA A 12 -26.86 6.64 5.92
N ALA A 13 -27.79 7.52 5.56
CA ALA A 13 -28.16 7.80 4.19
C ALA A 13 -27.35 8.98 3.62
N PRO A 14 -27.16 9.08 2.29
CA PRO A 14 -26.53 10.22 1.64
C PRO A 14 -27.09 11.56 2.12
N GLY A 15 -26.20 12.52 2.39
CA GLY A 15 -26.55 13.85 2.89
C GLY A 15 -26.66 13.97 4.41
N THR A 16 -26.29 12.93 5.16
CA THR A 16 -26.14 13.01 6.60
C THR A 16 -24.67 13.08 7.02
N PRO A 17 -24.32 13.78 8.13
CA PRO A 17 -22.93 13.85 8.61
C PRO A 17 -22.28 12.50 8.87
N GLU A 18 -23.06 11.53 9.38
CA GLU A 18 -22.62 10.16 9.65
C GLU A 18 -22.28 9.41 8.35
N TYR A 19 -23.03 9.68 7.26
CA TYR A 19 -22.71 9.14 5.96
C TYR A 19 -21.42 9.74 5.42
N ASP A 20 -21.26 11.06 5.49
CA ASP A 20 -20.07 11.75 4.99
C ASP A 20 -18.82 11.30 5.75
N GLU A 21 -18.92 11.10 7.08
CA GLU A 21 -17.85 10.49 7.87
C GLU A 21 -17.53 9.07 7.37
N ALA A 22 -18.53 8.22 7.21
CA ALA A 22 -18.33 6.82 6.86
C ALA A 22 -17.89 6.63 5.40
N ALA A 23 -18.38 7.44 4.45
CA ALA A 23 -18.08 7.35 3.04
C ALA A 23 -16.80 8.12 2.64
N GLY A 24 -16.22 8.91 3.54
CA GLY A 24 -15.00 9.69 3.27
C GLY A 24 -13.82 8.79 2.88
N VAL A 25 -13.09 9.19 1.83
CA VAL A 25 -11.95 8.45 1.27
C VAL A 25 -10.71 9.33 1.21
N PHE A 26 -9.53 8.72 1.20
CA PHE A 26 -8.28 9.45 1.01
C PHE A 26 -8.11 9.95 -0.42
N ASN A 27 -8.42 9.12 -1.42
CA ASN A 27 -8.36 9.54 -2.83
C ASN A 27 -9.65 10.27 -3.23
N LEU A 28 -9.62 11.60 -3.22
CA LEU A 28 -10.76 12.45 -3.55
C LEU A 28 -11.16 12.41 -5.05
N ALA A 29 -10.31 11.91 -5.95
CA ALA A 29 -10.66 11.68 -7.34
C ALA A 29 -11.54 10.44 -7.54
N ALA A 30 -11.61 9.54 -6.54
CA ALA A 30 -12.38 8.31 -6.58
C ALA A 30 -13.32 8.20 -5.35
N PRO A 31 -14.31 9.10 -5.20
CA PRO A 31 -15.20 9.10 -4.04
C PRO A 31 -16.07 7.84 -4.03
N ALA A 32 -16.23 7.25 -2.84
CA ALA A 32 -17.20 6.19 -2.63
C ALA A 32 -18.61 6.79 -2.58
N ARG A 33 -19.57 6.19 -3.33
CA ARG A 33 -20.97 6.62 -3.39
C ARG A 33 -21.91 5.47 -3.11
N PRO A 34 -21.88 4.87 -1.91
CA PRO A 34 -22.77 3.77 -1.55
C PRO A 34 -24.20 4.26 -1.35
N GLY A 35 -25.18 3.35 -1.42
CA GLY A 35 -26.57 3.64 -1.06
C GLY A 35 -26.76 3.95 0.43
N ALA A 36 -25.87 3.35 1.28
CA ALA A 36 -25.83 3.59 2.71
C ALA A 36 -24.42 3.40 3.25
N ALA A 37 -24.09 4.00 4.40
CA ALA A 37 -22.78 3.85 5.02
C ALA A 37 -22.89 3.71 6.55
N VAL A 38 -21.89 3.07 7.18
CA VAL A 38 -21.78 2.94 8.63
C VAL A 38 -20.33 2.91 9.08
N THR A 39 -19.98 3.66 10.14
CA THR A 39 -18.71 3.50 10.86
C THR A 39 -18.92 2.55 12.04
N VAL A 40 -18.17 1.44 12.06
CA VAL A 40 -18.21 0.43 13.13
C VAL A 40 -16.99 0.57 14.04
N ARG A 41 -17.23 0.52 15.37
CA ARG A 41 -16.21 0.76 16.41
C ARG A 41 -16.00 -0.44 17.34
N THR A 42 -16.90 -1.43 17.27
CA THR A 42 -16.83 -2.67 18.04
C THR A 42 -17.12 -3.88 17.15
N VAL A 43 -16.69 -5.07 17.59
CA VAL A 43 -16.99 -6.33 16.89
C VAL A 43 -18.50 -6.58 16.82
N ASP A 44 -19.25 -6.24 17.87
CA ASP A 44 -20.71 -6.42 17.88
C ASP A 44 -21.41 -5.49 16.89
N GLU A 45 -20.91 -4.25 16.71
CA GLU A 45 -21.41 -3.36 15.65
C GLU A 45 -21.11 -3.93 14.26
N VAL A 46 -19.93 -4.53 14.03
CA VAL A 46 -19.61 -5.22 12.77
C VAL A 46 -20.60 -6.35 12.52
N ARG A 47 -20.82 -7.22 13.52
CA ARG A 47 -21.76 -8.35 13.41
C ARG A 47 -23.18 -7.87 13.13
N ALA A 48 -23.64 -6.82 13.81
CA ALA A 48 -24.95 -6.22 13.58
C ALA A 48 -25.07 -5.66 12.15
N ALA A 49 -24.07 -4.92 11.67
CA ALA A 49 -24.05 -4.34 10.32
C ALA A 49 -24.10 -5.44 9.24
N VAL A 50 -23.29 -6.49 9.38
CA VAL A 50 -23.28 -7.62 8.44
C VAL A 50 -24.60 -8.36 8.40
N ARG A 51 -25.22 -8.64 9.57
CA ARG A 51 -26.53 -9.32 9.65
C ARG A 51 -27.63 -8.46 9.04
N GLU A 52 -27.64 -7.17 9.32
CA GLU A 52 -28.63 -6.24 8.78
C GLU A 52 -28.48 -6.09 7.26
N ALA A 53 -27.24 -5.98 6.74
CA ALA A 53 -26.97 -6.01 5.32
C ALA A 53 -27.51 -7.32 4.69
N GLY A 54 -27.33 -8.46 5.41
CA GLY A 54 -27.85 -9.74 5.02
C GLY A 54 -29.38 -9.82 4.98
N ALA A 55 -30.04 -9.25 5.95
CA ALA A 55 -31.51 -9.21 6.02
C ALA A 55 -32.12 -8.34 4.91
N ARG A 56 -31.39 -7.32 4.45
CA ARG A 56 -31.80 -6.41 3.37
C ARG A 56 -31.25 -6.80 2.01
N ASP A 57 -30.51 -7.89 1.89
CA ASP A 57 -29.83 -8.34 0.68
C ASP A 57 -28.93 -7.26 0.04
N LEU A 58 -28.23 -6.49 0.88
CA LEU A 58 -27.32 -5.42 0.42
C LEU A 58 -25.93 -5.98 0.13
N PRO A 59 -25.32 -5.63 -1.03
CA PRO A 59 -23.89 -5.84 -1.22
C PRO A 59 -23.10 -4.94 -0.26
N VAL A 60 -21.94 -5.44 0.19
CA VAL A 60 -21.09 -4.76 1.17
C VAL A 60 -19.72 -4.51 0.60
N ARG A 61 -19.19 -3.31 0.86
CA ARG A 61 -17.79 -2.94 0.67
C ARG A 61 -17.21 -2.46 1.99
N VAL A 62 -15.95 -2.79 2.25
CA VAL A 62 -15.25 -2.45 3.50
C VAL A 62 -14.08 -1.52 3.20
N HIS A 63 -13.90 -0.51 4.04
CA HIS A 63 -12.69 0.30 4.04
C HIS A 63 -12.32 0.82 5.44
N THR A 64 -11.11 1.32 5.59
CA THR A 64 -10.62 2.07 6.76
C THR A 64 -10.44 3.54 6.38
N THR A 65 -9.46 3.85 5.55
CA THR A 65 -9.08 5.21 5.13
C THR A 65 -9.49 5.53 3.70
N GLY A 66 -9.85 4.52 2.90
CA GLY A 66 -10.26 4.70 1.52
C GLY A 66 -9.12 5.03 0.54
N HIS A 67 -7.86 4.70 0.84
CA HIS A 67 -6.74 4.88 -0.09
C HIS A 67 -6.98 4.13 -1.41
N ALA A 68 -7.46 2.89 -1.34
CA ALA A 68 -7.74 2.07 -2.53
C ALA A 68 -9.19 2.22 -3.04
N SER A 69 -9.85 3.39 -2.81
CA SER A 69 -11.25 3.57 -3.20
C SER A 69 -11.47 3.43 -4.71
N GLY A 70 -10.52 3.89 -5.53
CA GLY A 70 -10.59 3.78 -6.99
C GLY A 70 -10.33 2.38 -7.55
N ALA A 71 -9.72 1.48 -6.77
CA ALA A 71 -9.30 0.16 -7.23
C ALA A 71 -10.32 -0.95 -6.95
N ARG A 72 -11.56 -0.63 -6.60
CA ARG A 72 -12.60 -1.61 -6.25
C ARG A 72 -13.84 -1.43 -7.10
N HIS A 73 -14.69 -2.44 -7.15
CA HIS A 73 -16.01 -2.33 -7.78
C HIS A 73 -16.85 -1.24 -7.11
N ALA A 74 -17.66 -0.57 -7.90
CA ALA A 74 -18.72 0.27 -7.36
C ALA A 74 -19.69 -0.56 -6.50
N VAL A 75 -20.21 0.05 -5.45
CA VAL A 75 -21.21 -0.59 -4.56
C VAL A 75 -22.51 0.20 -4.61
N ASP A 76 -22.97 0.48 -5.84
CA ASP A 76 -24.19 1.21 -6.10
C ASP A 76 -25.38 0.55 -5.37
N GLY A 77 -26.13 1.33 -4.60
CA GLY A 77 -27.24 0.83 -3.78
C GLY A 77 -26.83 -0.03 -2.57
N GLY A 78 -25.53 -0.35 -2.40
CA GLY A 78 -25.02 -1.19 -1.33
C GLY A 78 -24.62 -0.44 -0.06
N LEU A 79 -24.06 -1.20 0.88
CA LEU A 79 -23.55 -0.70 2.16
C LEU A 79 -22.03 -0.56 2.14
N LEU A 80 -21.52 0.62 2.53
CA LEU A 80 -20.11 0.81 2.87
C LEU A 80 -19.91 0.72 4.38
N VAL A 81 -19.04 -0.21 4.81
CA VAL A 81 -18.65 -0.37 6.21
C VAL A 81 -17.26 0.26 6.40
N ARG A 82 -17.19 1.33 7.18
CA ARG A 82 -15.93 1.90 7.62
C ARG A 82 -15.52 1.31 8.96
N THR A 83 -14.33 0.69 9.00
CA THR A 83 -13.80 0.12 10.24
C THR A 83 -13.01 1.17 11.03
N ARG A 84 -13.33 1.31 12.33
CA ARG A 84 -12.64 2.14 13.33
C ARG A 84 -12.68 1.48 14.69
N LEU A 85 -12.26 0.21 14.77
CA LEU A 85 -12.41 -0.58 15.99
C LEU A 85 -11.51 -0.03 17.11
N ALA A 86 -12.09 0.07 18.30
CA ALA A 86 -11.41 0.51 19.52
C ALA A 86 -10.45 -0.57 20.05
N GLY A 87 -9.57 -0.18 20.99
CA GLY A 87 -8.67 -1.09 21.71
C GLY A 87 -7.18 -0.83 21.47
N GLY A 88 -6.83 -0.05 20.45
CA GLY A 88 -5.42 0.29 20.14
C GLY A 88 -4.57 -0.91 19.76
N VAL A 89 -3.32 -0.65 19.44
CA VAL A 89 -2.32 -1.68 19.09
C VAL A 89 -1.77 -2.30 20.38
N VAL A 90 -1.79 -3.63 20.49
CA VAL A 90 -1.21 -4.37 21.62
C VAL A 90 0.03 -5.11 21.14
N VAL A 91 1.20 -4.78 21.71
CA VAL A 91 2.50 -5.36 21.33
C VAL A 91 2.95 -6.38 22.36
N ASP A 92 3.12 -7.63 21.95
CA ASP A 92 3.91 -8.65 22.66
C ASP A 92 5.36 -8.58 22.17
N ALA A 93 6.19 -7.82 22.88
CA ALA A 93 7.57 -7.60 22.49
C ALA A 93 8.43 -8.89 22.57
N ARG A 94 8.10 -9.86 23.46
CA ARG A 94 8.84 -11.12 23.56
C ARG A 94 8.61 -12.01 22.33
N ARG A 95 7.34 -12.07 21.88
CA ARG A 95 6.95 -12.82 20.68
C ARG A 95 7.18 -12.02 19.40
N ARG A 96 7.39 -10.71 19.52
CA ARG A 96 7.42 -9.74 18.42
C ARG A 96 6.15 -9.80 17.57
N ILE A 97 5.01 -9.84 18.23
CA ILE A 97 3.70 -9.87 17.61
C ILE A 97 2.92 -8.62 18.05
N ALA A 98 2.29 -7.94 17.09
CA ALA A 98 1.29 -6.92 17.38
C ALA A 98 -0.10 -7.43 17.02
N ARG A 99 -1.07 -7.28 17.94
CA ARG A 99 -2.50 -7.38 17.62
C ARG A 99 -3.02 -5.98 17.29
N ILE A 100 -3.53 -5.83 16.09
CA ILE A 100 -3.88 -4.55 15.48
C ILE A 100 -5.38 -4.57 15.14
N PRO A 101 -6.23 -3.76 15.80
CA PRO A 101 -7.64 -3.63 15.44
C PRO A 101 -7.82 -3.06 14.03
N ALA A 102 -8.87 -3.48 13.32
CA ALA A 102 -9.21 -2.89 12.03
C ALA A 102 -9.63 -1.42 12.21
N GLY A 103 -9.13 -0.57 11.33
CA GLY A 103 -9.27 0.88 11.45
C GLY A 103 -7.98 1.58 11.86
N THR A 104 -6.97 0.83 12.31
CA THR A 104 -5.64 1.33 12.66
C THR A 104 -4.84 1.68 11.41
N THR A 105 -4.04 2.74 11.49
CA THR A 105 -3.09 3.18 10.46
C THR A 105 -1.67 2.71 10.75
N TRP A 106 -0.78 2.75 9.75
CA TRP A 106 0.62 2.35 9.95
C TRP A 106 1.36 3.24 10.94
N GLY A 107 1.08 4.55 10.96
CA GLY A 107 1.68 5.46 11.95
C GLY A 107 1.41 5.05 13.39
N GLU A 108 0.18 4.60 13.69
CA GLU A 108 -0.20 4.11 15.01
C GLU A 108 0.54 2.81 15.38
N VAL A 109 0.73 1.90 14.43
CA VAL A 109 1.48 0.65 14.66
C VAL A 109 2.95 0.92 14.92
N VAL A 110 3.58 1.79 14.10
CA VAL A 110 4.99 2.16 14.26
C VAL A 110 5.21 2.84 15.61
N ALA A 111 4.33 3.78 16.01
CA ALA A 111 4.40 4.43 17.30
C ALA A 111 4.26 3.45 18.48
N ALA A 112 3.37 2.47 18.38
CA ALA A 112 3.18 1.45 19.41
C ALA A 112 4.36 0.46 19.51
N ALA A 113 5.04 0.15 18.41
CA ALA A 113 6.15 -0.79 18.36
C ALA A 113 7.51 -0.16 18.74
N ALA A 114 7.69 1.14 18.48
CA ALA A 114 8.94 1.88 18.67
C ALA A 114 9.55 1.76 20.08
N PRO A 115 8.79 1.84 21.21
CA PRO A 115 9.34 1.70 22.56
C PRO A 115 10.05 0.35 22.80
N PHE A 116 9.78 -0.65 21.98
CA PHE A 116 10.36 -1.99 22.10
C PHE A 116 11.52 -2.24 21.12
N GLY A 117 11.97 -1.23 20.37
CA GLY A 117 12.97 -1.39 19.30
C GLY A 117 12.44 -2.22 18.13
N LEU A 118 11.13 -2.17 17.90
CA LEU A 118 10.42 -2.94 16.87
C LEU A 118 9.73 -1.98 15.89
N THR A 119 9.46 -2.48 14.69
CA THR A 119 8.61 -1.83 13.68
C THR A 119 7.80 -2.89 12.92
N ALA A 120 6.94 -2.43 12.01
CA ALA A 120 6.16 -3.28 11.12
C ALA A 120 6.66 -3.17 9.68
N PRO A 121 6.35 -4.13 8.78
CA PRO A 121 6.64 -4.02 7.34
C PRO A 121 5.63 -3.07 6.67
N HIS A 122 5.62 -1.79 7.07
CA HIS A 122 4.70 -0.76 6.60
C HIS A 122 5.13 -0.15 5.25
N GLY A 123 4.20 0.54 4.58
CA GLY A 123 4.48 1.41 3.43
C GLY A 123 5.12 2.73 3.84
N SER A 124 5.23 3.68 2.90
CA SER A 124 5.80 5.01 3.15
C SER A 124 4.87 5.95 3.91
N ALA A 125 3.55 5.83 3.70
CA ALA A 125 2.58 6.76 4.25
C ALA A 125 2.01 6.30 5.61
N ALA A 126 2.14 7.14 6.64
CA ALA A 126 1.64 6.87 7.99
C ALA A 126 0.11 6.70 8.04
N GLY A 127 -0.64 7.41 7.18
CA GLY A 127 -2.10 7.43 7.13
C GLY A 127 -2.75 6.22 6.47
N VAL A 128 -1.99 5.31 5.85
CA VAL A 128 -2.55 4.12 5.19
C VAL A 128 -3.05 3.11 6.21
N GLY A 129 -4.26 2.57 5.98
CA GLY A 129 -4.87 1.55 6.83
C GLY A 129 -4.18 0.19 6.70
N VAL A 130 -3.89 -0.43 7.85
CA VAL A 130 -3.13 -1.67 7.95
C VAL A 130 -3.79 -2.83 7.20
N VAL A 131 -5.09 -3.06 7.44
CA VAL A 131 -5.80 -4.25 6.94
C VAL A 131 -5.81 -4.27 5.41
N GLY A 132 -6.24 -3.18 4.76
CA GLY A 132 -6.31 -3.12 3.29
C GLY A 132 -4.95 -3.31 2.63
N TYR A 133 -3.89 -2.74 3.21
CA TYR A 133 -2.52 -2.90 2.74
C TYR A 133 -2.05 -4.35 2.83
N LEU A 134 -2.30 -5.04 3.94
CA LEU A 134 -1.92 -6.45 4.13
C LEU A 134 -2.72 -7.40 3.21
N LEU A 135 -4.02 -7.19 3.05
CA LEU A 135 -4.85 -7.96 2.12
C LEU A 135 -4.37 -7.80 0.67
N GLY A 136 -3.78 -6.67 0.33
CA GLY A 136 -3.20 -6.36 -0.99
C GLY A 136 -1.74 -6.78 -1.17
N GLY A 137 -1.15 -7.53 -0.24
CA GLY A 137 0.25 -7.95 -0.27
C GLY A 137 1.19 -7.01 0.49
N GLY A 138 1.19 -5.72 0.17
CA GLY A 138 1.97 -4.68 0.85
C GLY A 138 3.45 -4.65 0.50
N VAL A 139 3.90 -3.58 -0.17
CA VAL A 139 5.29 -3.35 -0.59
C VAL A 139 5.96 -2.35 0.37
N SER A 140 6.83 -2.85 1.25
CA SER A 140 7.46 -2.08 2.32
C SER A 140 8.87 -1.62 1.95
N PHE A 141 9.36 -0.53 2.59
CA PHE A 141 10.78 -0.18 2.60
C PHE A 141 11.67 -1.18 3.38
N TYR A 142 11.09 -2.12 4.09
CA TYR A 142 11.80 -3.25 4.69
C TYR A 142 11.72 -4.52 3.84
N GLY A 143 10.99 -4.47 2.70
CA GLY A 143 10.57 -5.66 1.97
C GLY A 143 11.70 -6.43 1.29
N ARG A 144 12.79 -5.78 0.87
CA ARG A 144 13.97 -6.50 0.36
C ARG A 144 14.63 -7.41 1.41
N ARG A 145 14.38 -7.15 2.69
CA ARG A 145 14.80 -8.00 3.81
C ARG A 145 13.73 -9.01 4.23
N THR A 146 12.44 -8.64 4.14
CA THR A 146 11.35 -9.37 4.81
C THR A 146 10.29 -9.96 3.87
N GLY A 147 10.34 -9.64 2.57
CA GLY A 147 9.32 -9.99 1.60
C GLY A 147 8.09 -9.08 1.68
N LEU A 148 6.98 -9.55 1.12
CA LEU A 148 5.69 -8.86 1.21
C LEU A 148 5.20 -8.77 2.66
N ALA A 149 4.59 -7.66 3.01
CA ALA A 149 4.07 -7.44 4.36
C ALA A 149 3.02 -8.48 4.79
N ALA A 150 2.24 -8.99 3.84
CA ALA A 150 1.25 -10.05 4.06
C ALA A 150 1.89 -11.34 4.62
N ASN A 151 3.15 -11.65 4.30
CA ASN A 151 3.85 -12.82 4.83
C ASN A 151 4.09 -12.73 6.34
N SER A 152 4.06 -11.52 6.92
CA SER A 152 4.19 -11.29 8.36
C SER A 152 2.89 -11.49 9.14
N VAL A 153 1.74 -11.65 8.48
CA VAL A 153 0.44 -11.89 9.15
C VAL A 153 0.43 -13.27 9.77
N ARG A 154 0.11 -13.37 11.06
CA ARG A 154 0.05 -14.63 11.81
C ARG A 154 -1.36 -15.09 12.09
N ALA A 155 -2.30 -14.16 12.26
CA ALA A 155 -3.70 -14.46 12.40
C ALA A 155 -4.56 -13.30 11.90
N VAL A 156 -5.80 -13.61 11.51
CA VAL A 156 -6.83 -12.64 11.15
C VAL A 156 -8.12 -13.01 11.87
N GLU A 157 -8.72 -12.04 12.55
CA GLU A 157 -10.07 -12.13 13.09
C GLU A 157 -11.01 -11.39 12.13
N LEU A 158 -12.11 -12.02 11.73
CA LEU A 158 -13.07 -11.39 10.81
C LEU A 158 -14.50 -11.87 11.08
N VAL A 159 -15.46 -11.04 10.67
CA VAL A 159 -16.89 -11.40 10.67
C VAL A 159 -17.27 -11.81 9.25
N THR A 160 -17.67 -13.07 9.08
CA THR A 160 -18.12 -13.67 7.82
C THR A 160 -19.54 -13.23 7.43
N ALA A 161 -19.99 -13.57 6.23
CA ALA A 161 -21.25 -13.10 5.66
C ALA A 161 -22.53 -13.49 6.46
N ASP A 162 -22.45 -14.51 7.30
CA ASP A 162 -23.52 -14.91 8.23
C ASP A 162 -23.52 -14.14 9.57
N GLY A 163 -22.52 -13.23 9.77
CA GLY A 163 -22.35 -12.48 11.01
C GLY A 163 -21.61 -13.25 12.10
N THR A 164 -20.92 -14.34 11.78
CA THR A 164 -20.10 -15.11 12.70
C THR A 164 -18.69 -14.51 12.78
N LEU A 165 -18.18 -14.31 14.01
CA LEU A 165 -16.77 -13.97 14.23
C LEU A 165 -15.93 -15.25 14.15
N VAL A 166 -14.95 -15.25 13.24
CA VAL A 166 -14.02 -16.36 13.06
C VAL A 166 -12.57 -15.87 13.20
N ARG A 167 -11.68 -16.79 13.54
CA ARG A 167 -10.23 -16.58 13.57
C ARG A 167 -9.58 -17.53 12.55
N ALA A 168 -8.77 -16.97 11.67
CA ALA A 168 -7.94 -17.71 10.73
C ALA A 168 -6.48 -17.59 11.16
N ASP A 169 -5.83 -18.70 11.45
CA ASP A 169 -4.41 -18.82 11.77
C ASP A 169 -3.87 -20.19 11.29
N ALA A 170 -2.61 -20.51 11.60
CA ALA A 170 -1.99 -21.76 11.15
C ALA A 170 -2.67 -23.02 11.69
N GLU A 171 -3.38 -22.92 12.83
CA GLU A 171 -4.06 -24.05 13.48
C GLU A 171 -5.58 -24.04 13.20
N ASN A 172 -6.15 -22.84 13.04
CA ASN A 172 -7.55 -22.63 12.81
C ASN A 172 -7.76 -21.99 11.45
N ASP A 173 -8.30 -22.75 10.49
CA ASP A 173 -8.59 -22.32 9.12
C ASP A 173 -7.36 -21.78 8.36
N PRO A 174 -6.30 -22.60 8.19
CA PRO A 174 -5.09 -22.18 7.49
C PRO A 174 -5.34 -21.81 6.02
N GLU A 175 -6.39 -22.38 5.38
CA GLU A 175 -6.76 -22.06 4.01
C GLU A 175 -7.30 -20.62 3.90
N LEU A 176 -8.14 -20.20 4.85
CA LEU A 176 -8.62 -18.83 4.91
C LEU A 176 -7.47 -17.85 5.22
N LEU A 177 -6.56 -18.21 6.14
CA LEU A 177 -5.38 -17.40 6.40
C LEU A 177 -4.50 -17.24 5.14
N TRP A 178 -4.29 -18.32 4.40
CA TRP A 178 -3.53 -18.30 3.15
C TRP A 178 -4.18 -17.36 2.11
N ALA A 179 -5.50 -17.44 1.94
CA ALA A 179 -6.23 -16.60 1.00
C ALA A 179 -6.23 -15.11 1.42
N LEU A 180 -6.31 -14.79 2.72
CA LEU A 180 -6.28 -13.43 3.24
C LEU A 180 -4.90 -12.75 3.08
N ARG A 181 -3.83 -13.50 2.92
CA ARG A 181 -2.48 -12.97 2.70
C ARG A 181 -2.26 -12.69 1.21
N GLY A 182 -2.70 -11.51 0.77
CA GLY A 182 -2.52 -11.02 -0.60
C GLY A 182 -3.62 -11.39 -1.59
N GLY A 183 -4.66 -12.12 -1.17
CA GLY A 183 -5.81 -12.43 -2.03
C GLY A 183 -6.87 -11.33 -2.12
N GLY A 184 -6.65 -10.18 -1.47
CA GLY A 184 -7.60 -9.06 -1.50
C GLY A 184 -8.76 -9.21 -0.53
N GLY A 185 -9.90 -8.60 -0.85
CA GLY A 185 -11.13 -8.65 -0.07
C GLY A 185 -12.08 -9.80 -0.45
N GLY A 186 -13.34 -9.68 -0.01
CA GLY A 186 -14.41 -10.64 -0.35
C GLY A 186 -14.61 -11.78 0.66
N PHE A 187 -13.93 -11.74 1.81
CA PHE A 187 -14.02 -12.81 2.83
C PHE A 187 -14.90 -12.43 4.03
N GLY A 188 -15.23 -11.15 4.18
CA GLY A 188 -15.92 -10.61 5.33
C GLY A 188 -15.29 -9.30 5.82
N VAL A 189 -15.71 -8.85 7.00
CA VAL A 189 -15.18 -7.65 7.65
C VAL A 189 -14.10 -8.06 8.65
N VAL A 190 -12.83 -7.78 8.33
CA VAL A 190 -11.71 -7.98 9.26
C VAL A 190 -11.90 -7.09 10.48
N THR A 191 -11.72 -7.66 11.67
CA THR A 191 -11.82 -6.95 12.95
C THR A 191 -10.49 -6.76 13.64
N ALA A 192 -9.52 -7.67 13.44
CA ALA A 192 -8.14 -7.53 13.91
C ALA A 192 -7.19 -8.39 13.07
N VAL A 193 -5.92 -8.02 13.09
CA VAL A 193 -4.82 -8.84 12.57
C VAL A 193 -3.73 -9.00 13.63
N GLU A 194 -3.08 -10.16 13.66
CA GLU A 194 -1.82 -10.38 14.37
C GLU A 194 -0.68 -10.37 13.38
N LEU A 195 0.29 -9.47 13.60
CA LEU A 195 1.38 -9.20 12.68
C LEU A 195 2.73 -9.42 13.39
N GLU A 196 3.63 -10.15 12.75
CA GLU A 196 5.02 -10.25 13.20
C GLU A 196 5.74 -8.92 12.97
N LEU A 197 6.40 -8.43 14.03
CA LEU A 197 7.16 -7.19 14.02
C LEU A 197 8.65 -7.46 13.76
N LEU A 198 9.32 -6.45 13.21
CA LEU A 198 10.72 -6.50 12.81
C LEU A 198 11.58 -5.81 13.86
N PRO A 199 12.72 -6.40 14.28
CA PRO A 199 13.70 -5.69 15.08
C PRO A 199 14.40 -4.62 14.23
N VAL A 200 14.38 -3.38 14.70
CA VAL A 200 15.09 -2.24 14.09
C VAL A 200 15.68 -1.38 15.19
N ALA A 201 17.00 -1.47 15.36
CA ALA A 201 17.73 -0.64 16.31
C ALA A 201 17.86 0.79 15.80
N LYS A 202 18.20 0.95 14.53
CA LYS A 202 18.30 2.23 13.82
C LYS A 202 18.05 2.02 12.32
N VAL A 203 17.80 3.11 11.62
CA VAL A 203 17.69 3.16 10.16
C VAL A 203 18.40 4.39 9.61
N VAL A 204 19.12 4.23 8.51
CA VAL A 204 19.54 5.37 7.69
C VAL A 204 18.47 5.56 6.63
N THR A 205 17.77 6.69 6.66
CA THR A 205 16.60 6.95 5.81
C THR A 205 16.48 8.44 5.50
N GLY A 206 15.77 8.76 4.45
CA GLY A 206 15.54 10.12 4.00
C GLY A 206 15.39 10.17 2.50
N ALA A 207 15.51 11.37 1.95
CA ALA A 207 15.43 11.67 0.53
C ALA A 207 16.47 12.72 0.14
N ALA A 208 17.11 12.52 -1.00
CA ALA A 208 18.00 13.52 -1.60
C ALA A 208 17.45 13.91 -2.98
N TYR A 209 17.49 15.19 -3.31
CA TYR A 209 16.84 15.76 -4.47
C TYR A 209 17.84 16.51 -5.32
N TRP A 210 17.77 16.31 -6.63
CA TRP A 210 18.60 16.96 -7.64
C TRP A 210 17.75 17.60 -8.73
N SER A 211 18.31 18.55 -9.49
CA SER A 211 17.67 18.98 -10.73
C SER A 211 17.50 17.80 -11.69
N ALA A 212 16.33 17.70 -12.34
CA ALA A 212 16.07 16.67 -13.34
C ALA A 212 17.01 16.75 -14.56
N ALA A 213 17.73 17.87 -14.76
CA ALA A 213 18.80 17.97 -15.76
C ALA A 213 19.91 16.90 -15.60
N HIS A 214 20.06 16.35 -14.41
CA HIS A 214 21.00 15.28 -14.10
C HIS A 214 20.34 13.87 -14.03
N ALA A 215 19.08 13.74 -14.47
CA ALA A 215 18.31 12.51 -14.28
C ALA A 215 18.96 11.26 -14.88
N ALA A 216 19.49 11.34 -16.11
CA ALA A 216 20.08 10.17 -16.77
C ALA A 216 21.30 9.60 -16.04
N PRO A 217 22.34 10.38 -15.69
CA PRO A 217 23.50 9.86 -14.96
C PRO A 217 23.14 9.44 -13.52
N LEU A 218 22.21 10.12 -12.85
CA LEU A 218 21.77 9.74 -11.51
C LEU A 218 20.98 8.42 -11.53
N LEU A 219 20.10 8.21 -12.52
CA LEU A 219 19.36 6.95 -12.69
C LEU A 219 20.33 5.80 -12.98
N ALA A 220 21.31 6.00 -13.86
CA ALA A 220 22.32 4.99 -14.17
C ALA A 220 23.10 4.59 -12.89
N ALA A 221 23.61 5.55 -12.13
CA ALA A 221 24.36 5.29 -10.91
C ALA A 221 23.50 4.59 -9.82
N TRP A 222 22.24 5.02 -9.63
CA TRP A 222 21.30 4.37 -8.71
C TRP A 222 21.00 2.92 -9.13
N ARG A 223 20.73 2.70 -10.42
CA ARG A 223 20.47 1.37 -10.98
C ARG A 223 21.66 0.43 -10.79
N ASP A 224 22.86 0.90 -11.10
CA ASP A 224 24.09 0.09 -10.99
C ASP A 224 24.35 -0.31 -9.53
N TRP A 225 24.11 0.62 -8.58
CA TRP A 225 24.15 0.27 -7.15
C TRP A 225 23.02 -0.69 -6.78
N ALA A 226 21.79 -0.50 -7.29
CA ALA A 226 20.63 -1.31 -6.95
C ALA A 226 20.76 -2.78 -7.37
N ALA A 227 21.57 -3.09 -8.38
CA ALA A 227 21.82 -4.46 -8.87
C ALA A 227 22.41 -5.37 -7.78
N ASP A 228 23.35 -4.84 -6.99
CA ASP A 228 24.06 -5.57 -5.92
C ASP A 228 23.74 -5.06 -4.52
N ALA A 229 22.68 -4.25 -4.38
CA ALA A 229 22.31 -3.63 -3.12
C ALA A 229 22.04 -4.67 -2.01
N PRO A 230 22.49 -4.42 -0.78
CA PRO A 230 22.24 -5.32 0.34
C PRO A 230 20.74 -5.46 0.63
N ARG A 231 20.30 -6.63 1.08
CA ARG A 231 18.86 -6.89 1.39
C ARG A 231 18.26 -5.97 2.45
N ARG A 232 19.09 -5.37 3.31
CA ARG A 232 18.63 -4.39 4.31
C ARG A 232 18.31 -3.02 3.74
N ALA A 233 18.67 -2.76 2.48
CA ALA A 233 18.39 -1.52 1.78
C ALA A 233 17.23 -1.71 0.81
N THR A 234 16.25 -0.82 0.87
CA THR A 234 15.19 -0.69 -0.13
C THR A 234 15.07 0.78 -0.50
N THR A 235 15.21 1.09 -1.78
CA THR A 235 15.27 2.48 -2.27
C THR A 235 14.31 2.71 -3.42
N SER A 236 14.06 3.97 -3.71
CA SER A 236 13.34 4.40 -4.91
C SER A 236 14.06 5.55 -5.58
N LEU A 237 13.94 5.62 -6.90
CA LEU A 237 14.26 6.80 -7.68
C LEU A 237 12.95 7.40 -8.21
N ARG A 238 12.76 8.71 -8.04
CA ARG A 238 11.54 9.41 -8.43
C ARG A 238 11.85 10.61 -9.31
N VAL A 239 11.15 10.74 -10.42
CA VAL A 239 11.05 12.01 -11.15
C VAL A 239 9.80 12.73 -10.64
N MET A 240 9.93 13.99 -10.24
CA MET A 240 8.87 14.73 -9.58
C MET A 240 8.70 16.10 -10.23
N ASN A 241 7.41 16.47 -10.46
CA ASN A 241 6.96 17.78 -10.92
C ASN A 241 6.02 18.35 -9.87
N LEU A 242 6.58 18.91 -8.81
CA LEU A 242 5.82 19.33 -7.64
C LEU A 242 5.21 20.71 -7.86
N PRO A 243 3.89 20.90 -7.58
CA PRO A 243 3.28 22.21 -7.65
C PRO A 243 3.75 23.13 -6.52
N PRO A 244 3.77 24.45 -6.70
CA PRO A 244 4.11 25.41 -5.66
C PRO A 244 2.95 25.63 -4.69
N VAL A 245 2.69 24.63 -3.84
CA VAL A 245 1.62 24.65 -2.83
C VAL A 245 2.21 24.62 -1.42
N PRO A 246 1.45 25.05 -0.39
CA PRO A 246 1.89 24.94 1.01
C PRO A 246 2.34 23.52 1.35
N GLY A 247 3.47 23.39 2.05
CA GLY A 247 4.07 22.11 2.42
C GLY A 247 5.12 21.59 1.43
N VAL A 248 5.16 22.08 0.20
CA VAL A 248 6.22 21.76 -0.75
C VAL A 248 7.36 22.77 -0.61
N PRO A 249 8.62 22.34 -0.34
CA PRO A 249 9.77 23.25 -0.30
C PRO A 249 9.93 24.02 -1.61
N PRO A 250 10.10 25.35 -1.59
CA PRO A 250 10.17 26.17 -2.81
C PRO A 250 11.25 25.72 -3.80
N VAL A 251 12.38 25.22 -3.31
CA VAL A 251 13.47 24.70 -4.14
C VAL A 251 13.06 23.47 -4.96
N LEU A 252 12.11 22.68 -4.49
CA LEU A 252 11.60 21.48 -5.18
C LEU A 252 10.44 21.82 -6.14
N ALA A 253 9.80 22.98 -5.98
CA ALA A 253 8.74 23.46 -6.86
C ALA A 253 9.26 24.39 -7.96
N ALA A 254 10.56 24.71 -7.99
CA ALA A 254 11.16 25.61 -8.97
C ALA A 254 11.32 24.97 -10.35
N GLY A 255 11.24 23.66 -10.47
CA GLY A 255 11.32 22.89 -11.71
C GLY A 255 11.31 21.40 -11.43
N PRO A 256 11.37 20.56 -12.49
CA PRO A 256 11.42 19.12 -12.33
C PRO A 256 12.66 18.69 -11.52
N VAL A 257 12.46 17.77 -10.59
CA VAL A 257 13.51 17.21 -9.74
C VAL A 257 13.58 15.69 -9.86
N LEU A 258 14.78 15.13 -9.66
CA LEU A 258 14.98 13.72 -9.42
C LEU A 258 15.24 13.54 -7.92
N CYS A 259 14.60 12.55 -7.33
CA CYS A 259 14.75 12.21 -5.92
C CYS A 259 15.22 10.77 -5.79
N VAL A 260 16.13 10.51 -4.86
CA VAL A 260 16.44 9.15 -4.40
C VAL A 260 16.12 9.09 -2.91
N ASP A 261 15.19 8.22 -2.54
CA ASP A 261 14.78 7.97 -1.17
C ASP A 261 14.89 6.49 -0.79
N GLY A 262 14.68 6.19 0.48
CA GLY A 262 14.68 4.81 0.94
C GLY A 262 15.08 4.62 2.39
N ALA A 263 15.38 3.37 2.72
CA ALA A 263 15.79 2.96 4.06
C ALA A 263 16.88 1.90 3.99
N VAL A 264 17.92 2.05 4.84
CA VAL A 264 18.94 1.04 5.11
C VAL A 264 18.84 0.68 6.59
N ALA A 265 18.21 -0.47 6.90
CA ALA A 265 17.86 -0.84 8.26
C ALA A 265 18.99 -1.60 8.98
N ALA A 266 19.24 -1.26 10.24
CA ALA A 266 20.04 -2.01 11.18
C ALA A 266 19.12 -2.69 12.21
N ALA A 267 19.12 -4.02 12.30
CA ALA A 267 18.29 -4.77 13.24
C ALA A 267 18.86 -4.74 14.65
N SER A 268 20.17 -4.57 14.78
CA SER A 268 20.88 -4.50 16.05
C SER A 268 21.83 -3.30 16.08
N PRO A 269 22.29 -2.86 17.27
CA PRO A 269 23.29 -1.80 17.38
C PRO A 269 24.58 -2.08 16.62
N ASP A 270 24.99 -3.34 16.53
CA ASP A 270 26.23 -3.77 15.85
C ASP A 270 26.16 -3.60 14.33
N GLU A 271 24.96 -3.58 13.75
CA GLU A 271 24.73 -3.39 12.32
C GLU A 271 24.72 -1.90 11.90
N VAL A 272 24.71 -0.96 12.84
CA VAL A 272 24.51 0.49 12.53
C VAL A 272 25.66 1.07 11.69
N ALA A 273 26.90 0.70 12.00
CA ALA A 273 28.06 1.18 11.26
C ALA A 273 28.02 0.71 9.80
N GLU A 274 27.69 -0.56 9.59
CA GLU A 274 27.55 -1.13 8.25
C GLU A 274 26.39 -0.51 7.47
N ALA A 275 25.23 -0.26 8.11
CA ALA A 275 24.11 0.40 7.46
C ALA A 275 24.46 1.83 7.00
N ARG A 276 25.26 2.55 7.78
CA ARG A 276 25.79 3.87 7.37
C ARG A 276 26.73 3.78 6.17
N CYS A 277 27.66 2.82 6.16
CA CYS A 277 28.54 2.60 5.02
C CYS A 277 27.74 2.30 3.74
N GLN A 278 26.76 1.39 3.83
CA GLN A 278 25.92 1.02 2.70
C GLN A 278 25.04 2.16 2.17
N ALA A 279 24.58 3.05 3.06
CA ALA A 279 23.89 4.26 2.63
C ALA A 279 24.85 5.24 1.93
N GLU A 280 26.10 5.37 2.40
CA GLU A 280 27.10 6.22 1.76
C GLU A 280 27.59 5.62 0.43
N ASP A 281 27.67 4.30 0.29
CA ASP A 281 27.95 3.60 -0.97
C ASP A 281 26.90 3.95 -2.05
N LEU A 282 25.65 4.20 -1.67
CA LEU A 282 24.61 4.72 -2.56
C LEU A 282 24.79 6.21 -2.82
N LEU A 283 24.86 7.01 -1.76
CA LEU A 283 24.71 8.46 -1.84
C LEU A 283 25.99 9.18 -2.30
N GLY A 284 27.16 8.64 -1.97
CA GLY A 284 28.44 9.22 -2.34
C GLY A 284 28.61 9.40 -3.86
N PRO A 285 28.43 8.34 -4.68
CA PRO A 285 28.45 8.46 -6.14
C PRO A 285 27.41 9.44 -6.68
N LEU A 286 26.19 9.44 -6.17
CA LEU A 286 25.12 10.35 -6.61
C LEU A 286 25.45 11.81 -6.31
N ARG A 287 25.97 12.11 -5.11
CA ARG A 287 26.46 13.44 -4.71
C ARG A 287 27.66 13.88 -5.52
N GLY A 288 28.46 12.94 -6.02
CA GLY A 288 29.59 13.18 -6.91
C GLY A 288 29.19 13.60 -8.33
N ILE A 289 28.00 13.21 -8.81
CA ILE A 289 27.46 13.62 -10.13
C ILE A 289 27.04 15.09 -10.09
N ALA A 290 26.28 15.48 -9.05
CA ALA A 290 25.84 16.85 -8.83
C ALA A 290 25.55 17.08 -7.35
N PRO A 291 25.72 18.31 -6.82
CA PRO A 291 25.28 18.62 -5.48
C PRO A 291 23.74 18.54 -5.38
N PRO A 292 23.18 17.91 -4.32
CA PRO A 292 21.74 17.86 -4.13
C PRO A 292 21.18 19.25 -3.82
N LEU A 293 19.96 19.53 -4.29
CA LEU A 293 19.18 20.72 -3.95
C LEU A 293 18.70 20.66 -2.49
N MET A 294 18.41 19.47 -2.03
CA MET A 294 18.02 19.16 -0.66
C MET A 294 18.41 17.71 -0.34
N ASP A 295 18.87 17.46 0.88
CA ASP A 295 19.26 16.13 1.34
C ASP A 295 18.86 15.96 2.80
N THR A 296 18.00 14.99 3.09
CA THR A 296 17.49 14.67 4.43
C THR A 296 17.95 13.31 4.94
N TRP A 297 18.81 12.60 4.20
CA TRP A 297 19.31 11.30 4.64
C TRP A 297 20.06 11.40 5.96
N ALA A 298 19.58 10.67 6.97
CA ALA A 298 20.13 10.67 8.32
C ALA A 298 19.94 9.33 9.02
N LEU A 299 20.79 9.07 10.02
CA LEU A 299 20.55 7.97 10.97
C LEU A 299 19.45 8.41 11.95
N THR A 300 18.37 7.62 12.00
CA THR A 300 17.21 7.90 12.84
C THR A 300 16.61 6.60 13.42
N ASP A 301 15.48 6.70 14.07
CA ASP A 301 14.67 5.56 14.51
C ASP A 301 13.75 5.07 13.39
N ALA A 302 13.13 3.91 13.56
CA ALA A 302 12.26 3.31 12.54
C ALA A 302 11.11 4.21 12.09
N ALA A 303 10.63 5.12 12.94
CA ALA A 303 9.58 6.09 12.60
C ALA A 303 9.98 7.04 11.46
N GLY A 304 11.26 7.38 11.33
CA GLY A 304 11.74 8.27 10.27
C GLY A 304 11.54 7.74 8.84
N VAL A 305 11.28 6.45 8.67
CA VAL A 305 10.95 5.88 7.35
C VAL A 305 9.61 6.39 6.83
N LEU A 306 8.69 6.76 7.72
CA LEU A 306 7.39 7.33 7.33
C LEU A 306 7.50 8.76 6.78
N ASP A 307 8.62 9.45 7.03
CA ASP A 307 8.86 10.81 6.55
C ASP A 307 9.68 10.84 5.24
N ALA A 308 10.34 9.72 4.88
CA ALA A 308 11.28 9.67 3.76
C ALA A 308 10.64 9.98 2.40
N HIS A 309 9.38 9.60 2.21
CA HIS A 309 8.68 9.72 0.92
C HIS A 309 7.93 11.04 0.74
N MET A 310 7.70 11.79 1.82
CA MET A 310 6.92 13.03 1.84
C MET A 310 5.49 12.83 1.28
N ASP A 311 4.85 11.71 1.61
CA ASP A 311 3.47 11.44 1.21
C ASP A 311 2.50 12.43 1.87
N PRO A 312 1.42 12.84 1.18
CA PRO A 312 0.39 13.70 1.77
C PRO A 312 -0.23 13.06 3.02
N ALA A 313 -0.37 13.85 4.10
CA ALA A 313 -1.06 13.42 5.32
C ALA A 313 -2.59 13.54 5.20
N GLU A 314 -3.06 14.52 4.43
CA GLU A 314 -4.47 14.82 4.23
C GLU A 314 -4.99 14.22 2.93
N PRO A 315 -6.30 13.93 2.83
CA PRO A 315 -6.92 13.44 1.61
C PRO A 315 -6.66 14.37 0.42
N VAL A 316 -6.24 13.78 -0.70
CA VAL A 316 -5.93 14.49 -1.94
C VAL A 316 -6.56 13.78 -3.14
N PRO A 317 -6.95 14.51 -4.19
CA PRO A 317 -7.35 13.89 -5.44
C PRO A 317 -6.10 13.42 -6.19
N PHE A 318 -6.07 12.16 -6.65
CA PHE A 318 -5.00 11.68 -7.54
C PHE A 318 -5.49 10.59 -8.48
N VAL A 319 -4.80 10.49 -9.62
CA VAL A 319 -4.90 9.39 -10.57
C VAL A 319 -3.53 8.74 -10.65
N GLY A 320 -3.47 7.43 -10.53
CA GLY A 320 -2.21 6.71 -10.51
C GLY A 320 -2.23 5.41 -11.32
N ASP A 321 -1.03 4.86 -11.50
CA ASP A 321 -0.81 3.60 -12.20
C ASP A 321 0.48 2.92 -11.73
N HIS A 322 0.61 1.61 -11.98
CA HIS A 322 1.84 0.87 -11.68
C HIS A 322 2.08 -0.26 -12.69
N LEU A 323 3.35 -0.65 -12.79
CA LEU A 323 3.83 -1.82 -13.53
C LEU A 323 4.89 -2.52 -12.69
N LEU A 324 5.00 -3.83 -12.83
CA LEU A 324 6.16 -4.59 -12.37
C LEU A 324 7.08 -4.83 -13.55
N LEU A 325 8.35 -4.41 -13.40
CA LEU A 325 9.34 -4.43 -14.48
C LEU A 325 10.27 -5.64 -14.32
N ALA A 326 10.47 -6.37 -15.41
CA ALA A 326 11.35 -7.55 -15.46
C ALA A 326 12.85 -7.18 -15.38
N GLU A 327 13.18 -5.94 -15.73
CA GLU A 327 14.55 -5.41 -15.68
C GLU A 327 14.55 -3.88 -15.66
N LEU A 328 15.73 -3.28 -15.45
CA LEU A 328 15.96 -1.84 -15.59
C LEU A 328 17.31 -1.61 -16.31
N GLY A 329 17.35 -1.97 -17.59
CA GLY A 329 18.49 -1.68 -18.47
C GLY A 329 18.48 -0.25 -19.02
N ASP A 330 19.45 0.08 -19.91
CA ASP A 330 19.56 1.41 -20.50
C ASP A 330 18.33 1.78 -21.35
N GLU A 331 17.74 0.80 -22.04
CA GLU A 331 16.55 1.03 -22.87
C GLU A 331 15.32 1.36 -22.03
N VAL A 332 15.11 0.64 -20.91
CA VAL A 332 14.01 0.93 -19.96
C VAL A 332 14.20 2.31 -19.34
N ALA A 333 15.44 2.63 -18.92
CA ALA A 333 15.76 3.93 -18.33
C ALA A 333 15.51 5.08 -19.33
N ALA A 334 15.91 4.90 -20.60
CA ALA A 334 15.65 5.87 -21.66
C ALA A 334 14.14 6.01 -21.95
N ALA A 335 13.39 4.90 -22.06
CA ALA A 335 11.96 4.91 -22.27
C ALA A 335 11.22 5.60 -21.10
N PHE A 336 11.57 5.29 -19.85
CA PHE A 336 11.03 5.93 -18.66
C PHE A 336 11.28 7.45 -18.68
N LEU A 337 12.53 7.89 -18.81
CA LEU A 337 12.85 9.31 -18.85
C LEU A 337 12.25 10.03 -20.07
N GLY A 338 12.07 9.33 -21.18
CA GLY A 338 11.41 9.86 -22.37
C GLY A 338 9.97 10.27 -22.16
N VAL A 339 9.26 9.57 -21.26
CA VAL A 339 7.83 9.81 -21.02
C VAL A 339 7.53 10.57 -19.71
N VAL A 340 8.46 10.59 -18.74
CA VAL A 340 8.25 11.29 -17.46
C VAL A 340 9.33 12.29 -17.10
N GLY A 341 10.47 12.30 -17.81
CA GLY A 341 11.61 13.16 -17.54
C GLY A 341 11.40 14.61 -17.95
N GLU A 342 12.44 15.42 -17.77
CA GLU A 342 12.44 16.82 -18.15
C GLU A 342 12.14 16.98 -19.65
N GLY A 343 11.24 17.90 -20.00
CA GLY A 343 10.83 18.14 -21.38
C GLY A 343 9.79 17.17 -21.94
N SER A 344 9.41 16.10 -21.23
CA SER A 344 8.39 15.14 -21.67
C SER A 344 6.96 15.72 -21.68
N GLY A 345 6.71 16.80 -20.95
CA GLY A 345 5.38 17.35 -20.74
C GLY A 345 4.47 16.47 -19.85
N SER A 346 5.06 15.55 -19.07
CA SER A 346 4.31 14.69 -18.16
C SER A 346 3.49 15.49 -17.15
N PRO A 347 2.18 15.23 -17.01
CA PRO A 347 1.33 15.83 -16.00
C PRO A 347 1.43 15.12 -14.64
N LEU A 348 2.22 14.04 -14.51
CA LEU A 348 2.39 13.34 -13.25
C LEU A 348 3.18 14.22 -12.27
N ALA A 349 2.71 14.29 -11.03
CA ALA A 349 3.46 14.92 -9.96
C ALA A 349 4.65 14.06 -9.53
N VAL A 350 4.50 12.73 -9.60
CA VAL A 350 5.53 11.76 -9.21
C VAL A 350 5.50 10.57 -10.15
N ALA A 351 6.68 10.16 -10.64
CA ALA A 351 6.92 8.91 -11.34
C ALA A 351 8.09 8.18 -10.67
N THR A 352 7.83 7.02 -10.09
CA THR A 352 8.72 6.29 -9.20
C THR A 352 9.19 4.99 -9.83
N LEU A 353 10.47 4.71 -9.72
CA LEU A 353 11.05 3.37 -9.86
C LEU A 353 11.41 2.86 -8.47
N ARG A 354 10.70 1.85 -7.97
CA ARG A 354 10.95 1.22 -6.67
C ARG A 354 11.79 -0.04 -6.86
N GLN A 355 12.91 -0.12 -6.13
CA GLN A 355 13.70 -1.35 -6.05
C GLN A 355 12.93 -2.45 -5.31
N LEU A 356 12.81 -3.60 -5.95
CA LEU A 356 12.29 -4.85 -5.41
C LEU A 356 13.42 -5.90 -5.31
N GLY A 357 13.15 -7.16 -5.61
CA GLY A 357 14.12 -8.25 -5.48
C GLY A 357 14.41 -8.58 -4.00
N GLY A 358 15.57 -9.16 -3.70
CA GLY A 358 15.86 -9.62 -2.34
C GLY A 358 14.79 -10.59 -1.84
N ALA A 359 14.29 -10.41 -0.61
CA ALA A 359 13.25 -11.26 -0.05
C ALA A 359 11.87 -11.09 -0.70
N PHE A 360 11.63 -10.05 -1.49
CA PHE A 360 10.42 -9.98 -2.32
C PHE A 360 10.36 -11.11 -3.36
N ALA A 361 11.51 -11.57 -3.86
CA ALA A 361 11.60 -12.65 -4.84
C ALA A 361 11.63 -14.05 -4.19
N ASP A 362 11.86 -14.13 -2.89
CA ASP A 362 11.93 -15.42 -2.18
C ASP A 362 10.50 -15.92 -1.90
N ALA A 363 10.26 -17.20 -2.20
CA ALA A 363 9.02 -17.83 -1.77
C ALA A 363 9.05 -18.03 -0.23
N ASP A 364 8.09 -17.45 0.47
CA ASP A 364 7.92 -17.72 1.91
C ASP A 364 7.04 -18.96 2.09
N PRO A 365 7.57 -20.05 2.69
CA PRO A 365 6.80 -21.28 2.91
C PRO A 365 5.59 -21.07 3.84
N ARG A 366 5.59 -19.98 4.62
CA ARG A 366 4.47 -19.56 5.47
C ARG A 366 3.63 -18.46 4.82
N GLY A 367 3.94 -18.12 3.56
CA GLY A 367 3.29 -17.04 2.82
C GLY A 367 1.85 -17.33 2.45
N GLY A 368 1.19 -16.31 1.90
CA GLY A 368 -0.16 -16.41 1.38
C GLY A 368 -0.21 -16.75 -0.11
N VAL A 369 -1.36 -16.52 -0.71
CA VAL A 369 -1.56 -16.70 -2.15
C VAL A 369 -0.65 -15.77 -2.97
N LEU A 370 -0.40 -14.57 -2.49
CA LEU A 370 0.61 -13.67 -3.03
C LEU A 370 1.80 -13.64 -2.04
N SER A 371 2.77 -14.53 -2.22
CA SER A 371 3.89 -14.70 -1.27
C SER A 371 5.19 -14.07 -1.74
N ARG A 372 5.33 -13.77 -3.05
CA ARG A 372 6.54 -13.20 -3.67
C ARG A 372 6.20 -12.35 -4.90
N LEU A 373 7.19 -11.61 -5.38
CA LEU A 373 7.13 -10.82 -6.61
C LEU A 373 8.33 -11.19 -7.49
N ASP A 374 8.07 -11.74 -8.66
CA ASP A 374 9.09 -12.09 -9.64
C ASP A 374 9.45 -10.85 -10.52
N ALA A 375 9.79 -9.74 -9.86
CA ALA A 375 10.15 -8.49 -10.52
C ALA A 375 11.23 -7.76 -9.70
N PRO A 376 12.34 -7.32 -10.31
CA PRO A 376 13.38 -6.55 -9.62
C PRO A 376 12.99 -5.10 -9.36
N PHE A 377 12.04 -4.55 -10.11
CA PHE A 377 11.60 -3.16 -9.97
C PHE A 377 10.08 -3.03 -10.14
N ALA A 378 9.52 -1.98 -9.54
CA ALA A 378 8.17 -1.51 -9.81
C ALA A 378 8.22 -0.07 -10.30
N TYR A 379 7.46 0.23 -11.35
CA TYR A 379 7.04 1.59 -11.69
C TYR A 379 5.77 1.94 -10.93
N MET A 380 5.69 3.15 -10.41
CA MET A 380 4.48 3.77 -9.87
C MET A 380 4.44 5.22 -10.29
N GLY A 381 3.33 5.67 -10.85
CA GLY A 381 3.15 7.06 -11.26
C GLY A 381 1.84 7.60 -10.75
N SER A 382 1.83 8.86 -10.30
CA SER A 382 0.61 9.53 -9.87
C SER A 382 0.67 11.04 -10.05
N GLY A 383 -0.50 11.63 -10.19
CA GLY A 383 -0.65 13.07 -10.25
C GLY A 383 -2.04 13.52 -9.81
N PRO A 384 -2.14 14.71 -9.21
CA PRO A 384 -3.41 15.32 -8.90
C PRO A 384 -4.02 15.98 -10.16
N PRO A 385 -5.35 15.93 -10.36
CA PRO A 385 -6.03 16.79 -11.32
C PRO A 385 -6.03 18.22 -10.75
N PHE A 386 -5.03 19.01 -11.11
CA PHE A 386 -4.78 20.33 -10.56
C PHE A 386 -4.51 21.37 -11.67
N GLY A 387 -5.07 22.58 -11.53
CA GLY A 387 -4.94 23.64 -12.52
C GLY A 387 -5.53 23.21 -13.87
N PRO A 388 -4.77 23.27 -14.98
CA PRO A 388 -5.24 22.83 -16.29
C PRO A 388 -5.26 21.32 -16.48
N VAL A 389 -4.64 20.54 -15.58
CA VAL A 389 -4.53 19.08 -15.68
C VAL A 389 -5.83 18.43 -15.24
N THR A 390 -6.47 17.69 -16.13
CA THR A 390 -7.71 16.95 -15.86
C THR A 390 -7.45 15.49 -15.52
N VAL A 391 -8.45 14.79 -14.95
CA VAL A 391 -8.41 13.33 -14.77
C VAL A 391 -8.14 12.63 -16.11
N ALA A 392 -8.79 13.07 -17.20
CA ALA A 392 -8.61 12.48 -18.52
C ALA A 392 -7.17 12.68 -19.07
N ASP A 393 -6.51 13.78 -18.73
CA ASP A 393 -5.10 13.99 -19.12
C ASP A 393 -4.17 13.03 -18.38
N LEU A 394 -4.40 12.84 -17.09
CA LEU A 394 -3.65 11.89 -16.26
C LEU A 394 -3.87 10.44 -16.74
N GLU A 395 -5.13 10.04 -17.00
CA GLU A 395 -5.47 8.72 -17.52
C GLU A 395 -4.79 8.43 -18.85
N ARG A 396 -4.84 9.39 -19.78
CA ARG A 396 -4.16 9.28 -21.09
C ARG A 396 -2.65 9.16 -20.92
N HIS A 397 -2.07 9.91 -19.99
CA HIS A 397 -0.63 9.85 -19.75
C HIS A 397 -0.22 8.54 -19.06
N CYS A 398 -0.97 8.03 -18.08
CA CYS A 398 -0.76 6.70 -17.51
C CYS A 398 -0.78 5.61 -18.60
N ALA A 399 -1.70 5.68 -19.57
CA ALA A 399 -1.72 4.78 -20.71
C ALA A 399 -0.47 4.91 -21.60
N ALA A 400 0.03 6.15 -21.82
CA ALA A 400 1.25 6.38 -22.57
C ALA A 400 2.49 5.79 -21.86
N VAL A 401 2.59 5.94 -20.52
CA VAL A 401 3.68 5.32 -19.75
C VAL A 401 3.60 3.80 -19.82
N ARG A 402 2.41 3.20 -19.66
CA ARG A 402 2.25 1.73 -19.85
C ARG A 402 2.70 1.28 -21.23
N ALA A 403 2.34 2.01 -22.28
CA ALA A 403 2.74 1.68 -23.65
C ALA A 403 4.26 1.76 -23.83
N ALA A 404 4.90 2.79 -23.26
CA ALA A 404 6.36 2.97 -23.36
C ALA A 404 7.13 1.89 -22.59
N LEU A 405 6.62 1.41 -21.47
CA LEU A 405 7.26 0.40 -20.64
C LEU A 405 6.76 -1.04 -20.91
N ALA A 406 5.80 -1.23 -21.82
CA ALA A 406 5.19 -2.52 -22.13
C ALA A 406 6.18 -3.66 -22.48
N PRO A 407 7.32 -3.41 -23.18
CA PRO A 407 8.27 -4.48 -23.48
C PRO A 407 8.88 -5.14 -22.24
N TRP A 408 8.89 -4.45 -21.11
CA TRP A 408 9.50 -4.90 -19.86
C TRP A 408 8.47 -5.17 -18.74
N ASP A 409 7.15 -5.03 -19.02
CA ASP A 409 6.09 -5.38 -18.09
C ASP A 409 6.08 -6.90 -17.87
N THR A 410 6.17 -7.33 -16.61
CA THR A 410 6.08 -8.75 -16.23
C THR A 410 4.71 -9.34 -16.50
N GLY A 411 3.70 -8.51 -16.77
CA GLY A 411 2.31 -8.89 -16.89
C GLY A 411 1.62 -9.18 -15.55
N THR A 412 2.31 -9.03 -14.41
CA THR A 412 1.74 -9.21 -13.06
C THR A 412 1.55 -7.87 -12.36
N THR A 413 0.74 -7.85 -11.30
CA THR A 413 0.42 -6.65 -10.52
C THR A 413 0.49 -6.92 -9.03
N VAL A 414 0.48 -5.85 -8.22
CA VAL A 414 0.36 -5.94 -6.76
C VAL A 414 -0.87 -5.16 -6.32
N PRO A 415 -1.88 -5.79 -5.68
CA PRO A 415 -3.15 -5.12 -5.36
C PRO A 415 -3.00 -3.87 -4.49
N SER A 416 -1.97 -3.80 -3.63
CA SER A 416 -1.69 -2.62 -2.81
C SER A 416 -1.12 -1.43 -3.58
N LEU A 417 -0.76 -1.60 -4.86
CA LEU A 417 -0.26 -0.54 -5.74
C LEU A 417 -1.26 -0.18 -6.86
N VAL A 418 -2.40 -0.85 -6.94
CA VAL A 418 -3.44 -0.56 -7.95
C VAL A 418 -4.25 0.66 -7.53
N GLU A 419 -4.30 1.68 -8.39
CA GLU A 419 -4.93 2.97 -8.11
C GLU A 419 -6.25 3.21 -8.87
N GLY A 420 -6.63 2.36 -9.81
CA GLY A 420 -7.86 2.48 -10.58
C GLY A 420 -8.49 1.12 -10.90
N ALA A 421 -9.84 1.07 -10.96
CA ALA A 421 -10.58 -0.15 -11.25
C ALA A 421 -10.39 -0.64 -12.71
N ASP A 422 -10.05 0.26 -13.62
CA ASP A 422 -9.75 0.00 -15.02
C ASP A 422 -8.28 -0.42 -15.25
N ARG A 423 -7.44 -0.40 -14.21
CA ARG A 423 -6.05 -0.86 -14.28
C ARG A 423 -5.97 -2.37 -14.33
N PRO A 424 -4.93 -2.95 -14.98
CA PRO A 424 -4.69 -4.38 -14.93
C PRO A 424 -4.61 -4.90 -13.50
N GLN A 425 -5.26 -6.03 -13.22
CA GLN A 425 -5.30 -6.66 -11.89
C GLN A 425 -4.94 -8.14 -12.04
N ARG A 426 -3.66 -8.43 -12.25
CA ARG A 426 -3.11 -9.74 -12.60
C ARG A 426 -2.10 -10.21 -11.56
N HIS A 427 -2.47 -10.15 -10.28
CA HIS A 427 -1.61 -10.54 -9.17
C HIS A 427 -1.64 -12.05 -8.86
N LEU A 428 -2.62 -12.77 -9.38
CA LEU A 428 -2.77 -14.23 -9.24
C LEU A 428 -2.89 -14.88 -10.61
N ASP A 429 -2.33 -16.07 -10.75
CA ASP A 429 -2.64 -16.94 -11.88
C ASP A 429 -4.05 -17.56 -11.75
N ALA A 430 -4.51 -18.26 -12.77
CA ALA A 430 -5.87 -18.82 -12.82
C ALA A 430 -6.13 -19.85 -11.71
N ASP A 431 -5.15 -20.69 -11.37
CA ASP A 431 -5.30 -21.73 -10.35
C ASP A 431 -5.35 -21.12 -8.95
N ALA A 432 -4.48 -20.17 -8.66
CA ALA A 432 -4.48 -19.42 -7.41
C ALA A 432 -5.78 -18.61 -7.23
N LEU A 433 -6.25 -17.95 -8.28
CA LEU A 433 -7.51 -17.23 -8.28
C LEU A 433 -8.70 -18.15 -8.00
N ALA A 434 -8.79 -19.29 -8.70
CA ALA A 434 -9.83 -20.29 -8.46
C ALA A 434 -9.79 -20.85 -7.03
N ALA A 435 -8.59 -21.02 -6.44
CA ALA A 435 -8.45 -21.44 -5.07
C ALA A 435 -8.96 -20.37 -4.08
N VAL A 436 -8.63 -19.12 -4.30
CA VAL A 436 -9.12 -17.99 -3.50
C VAL A 436 -10.64 -17.86 -3.60
N ASP A 437 -11.22 -18.00 -4.81
CA ASP A 437 -12.66 -17.91 -5.02
C ASP A 437 -13.43 -19.06 -4.33
N ARG A 438 -12.85 -20.28 -4.27
CA ARG A 438 -13.43 -21.36 -3.44
C ARG A 438 -13.50 -20.97 -1.96
N VAL A 439 -12.45 -20.36 -1.43
CA VAL A 439 -12.43 -19.88 -0.02
C VAL A 439 -13.46 -18.76 0.18
N ARG A 440 -13.55 -17.81 -0.75
CA ARG A 440 -14.58 -16.76 -0.73
C ARG A 440 -15.99 -17.37 -0.71
N GLY A 441 -16.29 -18.29 -1.64
CA GLY A 441 -17.58 -18.97 -1.73
C GLY A 441 -17.94 -19.74 -0.47
N ARG A 442 -16.96 -20.26 0.28
CA ARG A 442 -17.19 -20.93 1.58
C ARG A 442 -17.63 -19.97 2.68
N VAL A 443 -17.03 -18.79 2.78
CA VAL A 443 -17.31 -17.80 3.86
C VAL A 443 -18.35 -16.76 3.47
N ASP A 444 -18.58 -16.57 2.17
CA ASP A 444 -19.60 -15.69 1.58
C ASP A 444 -20.32 -16.35 0.40
N PRO A 445 -21.17 -17.38 0.64
CA PRO A 445 -21.79 -18.16 -0.44
C PRO A 445 -22.79 -17.36 -1.30
N ARG A 446 -23.17 -16.15 -0.88
CA ARG A 446 -24.08 -15.26 -1.62
C ARG A 446 -23.36 -14.11 -2.32
N GLY A 447 -22.03 -14.02 -2.21
CA GLY A 447 -21.24 -12.93 -2.80
C GLY A 447 -21.56 -11.54 -2.24
N ARG A 448 -21.95 -11.46 -0.97
CA ARG A 448 -22.30 -10.18 -0.31
C ARG A 448 -21.15 -9.20 -0.31
N PHE A 449 -19.92 -9.70 -0.16
CA PHE A 449 -18.69 -8.90 -0.17
C PHE A 449 -18.06 -8.77 -1.57
N ALA A 450 -18.83 -9.02 -2.65
CA ALA A 450 -18.33 -8.89 -4.02
C ALA A 450 -17.83 -7.46 -4.33
N GLY A 451 -18.43 -6.43 -3.72
CA GLY A 451 -17.97 -5.05 -3.84
C GLY A 451 -16.58 -4.77 -3.24
N ASP A 452 -16.06 -5.66 -2.41
CA ASP A 452 -14.72 -5.57 -1.79
C ASP A 452 -13.64 -6.31 -2.60
N ILE A 453 -14.03 -6.99 -3.67
CA ILE A 453 -13.10 -7.68 -4.58
C ILE A 453 -12.65 -6.72 -5.66
N ALA A 454 -11.35 -6.75 -6.01
CA ALA A 454 -10.82 -5.93 -7.10
C ALA A 454 -11.37 -6.42 -8.46
N PRO A 455 -11.64 -5.52 -9.42
CA PRO A 455 -12.04 -5.91 -10.77
C PRO A 455 -11.02 -6.86 -11.41
N GLY A 456 -11.50 -7.89 -12.09
CA GLY A 456 -10.65 -8.92 -12.73
C GLY A 456 -10.05 -9.93 -11.75
N ALA A 457 -10.36 -9.84 -10.46
CA ALA A 457 -9.93 -10.82 -9.46
C ALA A 457 -10.89 -12.02 -9.32
N THR A 458 -12.04 -12.02 -9.99
CA THR A 458 -12.95 -13.16 -10.07
C THR A 458 -12.91 -13.74 -11.46
N ALA A 459 -12.94 -15.06 -11.58
CA ALA A 459 -13.13 -15.70 -12.89
C ALA A 459 -14.45 -15.18 -13.48
N SER A 460 -14.37 -14.65 -14.69
CA SER A 460 -15.57 -14.33 -15.47
C SER A 460 -16.35 -15.63 -15.63
N GLY A 461 -17.50 -15.74 -14.98
CA GLY A 461 -18.41 -16.86 -15.14
C GLY A 461 -19.04 -16.89 -16.53
#